data_e80a7ee462dc615ca4fd7c5fd850f61d
#
_entry.id   e80a7ee462dc615ca4fd7c5fd850f61d
#
_cell.length_a   1.000
_cell.length_b   1.000
_cell.length_c   1.000
_cell.angle_alpha   90.00
_cell.angle_beta   90.00
_cell.angle_gamma   90.00
#
_symmetry.space_group_name_H-M   'P 1'
#
loop_
_entity.id
_entity.type
_entity.pdbx_description
1 polymer ?
#
loop_
_entity_poly.entity_id
_entity_poly.type
_entity_poly.pdbx_seq_one_letter_code
_entity_poly.pdbx_strand_id
1 'polypeptide(L)'
;MVVSTIGVISDTHGLVRPEALEALRGCGHIIHAGDMGDPRILERLSRLAPVTAVRGNVDGGAWARKIPRTDVVEIQGFTIYVLHNLAELDLNPESAGFRAVIYGHSHVPRQEFKNGVLYFNPGSAGPKRFHLPISVGKLLVESGKLRAEILELAAAKPSRSG
;
A
#
# COMPACT_ATOMS: atom_id res chain seq x y z
N MET A 1 -20.32 -8.79 -6.95
CA MET A 1 -18.97 -9.20 -7.36
C MET A 1 -18.05 -9.21 -6.17
N VAL A 2 -17.35 -10.28 -5.98
CA VAL A 2 -16.47 -10.42 -4.82
C VAL A 2 -15.12 -9.78 -5.13
N VAL A 3 -14.60 -8.99 -4.19
CA VAL A 3 -13.27 -8.40 -4.33
C VAL A 3 -12.23 -9.49 -4.16
N SER A 4 -11.36 -9.66 -5.13
CA SER A 4 -10.28 -10.64 -5.06
C SER A 4 -8.90 -10.01 -5.27
N THR A 5 -8.86 -8.71 -5.54
CA THR A 5 -7.61 -8.00 -5.75
C THR A 5 -7.64 -6.68 -5.00
N ILE A 6 -6.62 -6.44 -4.18
CA ILE A 6 -6.43 -5.18 -3.48
C ILE A 6 -5.17 -4.53 -4.03
N GLY A 7 -5.29 -3.28 -4.46
CA GLY A 7 -4.11 -2.49 -4.83
C GLY A 7 -3.45 -1.97 -3.56
N VAL A 8 -2.13 -1.93 -3.54
CA VAL A 8 -1.37 -1.45 -2.39
C VAL A 8 -0.37 -0.40 -2.86
N ILE A 9 -0.42 0.77 -2.25
CA ILE A 9 0.43 1.88 -2.62
C ILE A 9 0.93 2.56 -1.35
N SER A 10 2.11 3.15 -1.38
CA SER A 10 2.66 3.79 -0.19
C SER A 10 3.65 4.87 -0.56
N ASP A 11 3.88 5.78 0.39
CA ASP A 11 4.97 6.76 0.34
C ASP A 11 4.92 7.62 -0.92
N THR A 12 3.73 8.10 -1.24
CA THR A 12 3.53 8.93 -2.43
C THR A 12 4.10 10.33 -2.26
N HIS A 13 4.15 10.84 -1.03
CA HIS A 13 4.73 12.16 -0.72
C HIS A 13 4.21 13.25 -1.67
N GLY A 14 2.89 13.27 -1.87
CA GLY A 14 2.24 14.30 -2.67
C GLY A 14 2.22 14.06 -4.17
N LEU A 15 2.75 12.93 -4.63
CA LEU A 15 2.85 12.64 -6.05
C LEU A 15 2.03 11.40 -6.42
N VAL A 16 1.08 11.56 -7.35
CA VAL A 16 0.38 10.42 -7.91
C VAL A 16 0.74 10.32 -9.39
N ARG A 17 1.48 9.29 -9.72
CA ARG A 17 1.89 9.07 -11.09
C ARG A 17 0.76 8.44 -11.90
N PRO A 18 0.56 8.88 -13.15
CA PRO A 18 -0.45 8.22 -14.00
C PRO A 18 -0.21 6.71 -14.10
N GLU A 19 1.05 6.30 -14.11
CA GLU A 19 1.39 4.87 -14.21
C GLU A 19 0.96 4.10 -12.96
N ALA A 20 0.99 4.74 -11.79
CA ALA A 20 0.50 4.11 -10.58
C ALA A 20 -1.01 3.92 -10.65
N LEU A 21 -1.72 4.94 -11.11
CA LEU A 21 -3.17 4.84 -11.26
C LEU A 21 -3.54 3.76 -12.26
N GLU A 22 -2.80 3.68 -13.36
CA GLU A 22 -3.05 2.67 -14.38
C GLU A 22 -2.82 1.26 -13.82
N ALA A 23 -1.75 1.09 -13.04
CA ALA A 23 -1.43 -0.22 -12.46
C ALA A 23 -2.49 -0.66 -11.45
N LEU A 24 -3.15 0.28 -10.79
CA LEU A 24 -4.16 -0.03 -9.77
C LEU A 24 -5.57 -0.12 -10.35
N ARG A 25 -5.73 0.16 -11.63
CA ARG A 25 -7.04 0.12 -12.27
C ARG A 25 -7.58 -1.32 -12.23
N GLY A 26 -8.84 -1.46 -11.89
CA GLY A 26 -9.47 -2.77 -11.82
C GLY A 26 -9.41 -3.45 -10.47
N CYS A 27 -8.63 -2.90 -9.52
CA CYS A 27 -8.63 -3.42 -8.17
C CYS A 27 -9.95 -3.09 -7.50
N GLY A 28 -10.45 -4.00 -6.67
CA GLY A 28 -11.72 -3.79 -5.99
C GLY A 28 -11.59 -2.97 -4.72
N HIS A 29 -10.37 -2.80 -4.24
CA HIS A 29 -10.08 -2.02 -3.04
C HIS A 29 -8.63 -1.56 -3.13
N ILE A 30 -8.31 -0.43 -2.49
CA ILE A 30 -6.94 0.10 -2.48
C ILE A 30 -6.53 0.40 -1.05
N ILE A 31 -5.31 0.01 -0.69
CA ILE A 31 -4.71 0.33 0.61
C ILE A 31 -3.57 1.31 0.37
N HIS A 32 -3.57 2.43 1.10
CA HIS A 32 -2.42 3.34 1.14
C HIS A 32 -1.75 3.20 2.50
N ALA A 33 -0.50 2.81 2.50
CA ALA A 33 0.21 2.46 3.74
C ALA A 33 0.94 3.65 4.38
N GLY A 34 0.54 4.89 4.05
CA GLY A 34 1.04 6.07 4.75
C GLY A 34 2.02 6.91 3.98
N ASP A 35 2.28 8.09 4.50
CA ASP A 35 3.12 9.12 3.87
C ASP A 35 2.52 9.55 2.54
N MET A 36 1.25 9.93 2.60
CA MET A 36 0.55 10.44 1.44
C MET A 36 1.06 11.79 1.01
N GLY A 37 1.28 12.66 1.97
CA GLY A 37 1.80 14.00 1.75
C GLY A 37 0.76 15.05 1.38
N ASP A 38 -0.40 14.63 0.88
CA ASP A 38 -1.42 15.54 0.38
C ASP A 38 -2.75 14.79 0.36
N PRO A 39 -3.84 15.39 0.88
CA PRO A 39 -5.13 14.71 0.89
C PRO A 39 -5.69 14.41 -0.49
N ARG A 40 -5.24 15.13 -1.53
CA ARG A 40 -5.68 14.87 -2.89
C ARG A 40 -5.27 13.49 -3.40
N ILE A 41 -4.23 12.89 -2.77
CA ILE A 41 -3.84 11.52 -3.11
C ILE A 41 -5.01 10.56 -2.89
N LEU A 42 -5.66 10.67 -1.73
CA LEU A 42 -6.79 9.80 -1.41
C LEU A 42 -7.95 10.04 -2.36
N GLU A 43 -8.19 11.30 -2.68
CA GLU A 43 -9.25 11.67 -3.60
C GLU A 43 -9.05 11.02 -4.97
N ARG A 44 -7.82 11.08 -5.48
CA ARG A 44 -7.49 10.50 -6.77
C ARG A 44 -7.63 8.98 -6.77
N LEU A 45 -7.15 8.33 -5.70
CA LEU A 45 -7.24 6.88 -5.58
C LEU A 45 -8.70 6.43 -5.42
N SER A 46 -9.51 7.20 -4.70
CA SER A 46 -10.89 6.79 -4.44
C SER A 46 -11.75 6.83 -5.70
N ARG A 47 -11.28 7.45 -6.76
CA ARG A 47 -11.97 7.39 -8.05
C ARG A 47 -11.83 6.03 -8.72
N LEU A 48 -10.85 5.24 -8.30
CA LEU A 48 -10.64 3.90 -8.83
C LEU A 48 -11.37 2.84 -8.03
N ALA A 49 -11.36 2.95 -6.71
CA ALA A 49 -11.93 1.95 -5.80
C ALA A 49 -12.00 2.53 -4.39
N PRO A 50 -12.75 1.91 -3.48
CA PRO A 50 -12.70 2.33 -2.07
C PRO A 50 -11.29 2.23 -1.53
N VAL A 51 -10.92 3.18 -0.68
CA VAL A 51 -9.56 3.30 -0.15
C VAL A 51 -9.55 3.17 1.35
N THR A 52 -8.64 2.35 1.87
CA THR A 52 -8.29 2.32 3.28
C THR A 52 -6.89 2.90 3.39
N ALA A 53 -6.70 3.87 4.27
CA ALA A 53 -5.41 4.54 4.41
C ALA A 53 -5.01 4.63 5.87
N VAL A 54 -3.71 4.54 6.12
CA VAL A 54 -3.17 4.83 7.44
C VAL A 54 -2.25 6.03 7.33
N ARG A 55 -2.04 6.70 8.47
CA ARG A 55 -1.25 7.91 8.54
C ARG A 55 0.22 7.57 8.73
N GLY A 56 1.08 8.15 7.88
CA GLY A 56 2.51 8.00 8.01
C GLY A 56 3.11 9.16 8.80
N ASN A 57 4.44 9.13 8.92
CA ASN A 57 5.12 10.11 9.77
C ASN A 57 5.18 11.52 9.17
N VAL A 58 5.01 11.65 7.85
CA VAL A 58 4.98 12.99 7.25
C VAL A 58 3.57 13.55 7.11
N ASP A 59 2.55 12.75 7.39
CA ASP A 59 1.16 13.19 7.24
C ASP A 59 0.76 14.01 8.46
N GLY A 60 0.45 15.27 8.24
CA GLY A 60 0.10 16.17 9.31
C GLY A 60 -1.01 17.15 8.91
N GLY A 61 -1.51 17.86 9.91
CA GLY A 61 -2.58 18.81 9.70
C GLY A 61 -3.96 18.22 9.93
N ALA A 62 -4.97 19.03 9.72
CA ALA A 62 -6.34 18.65 10.05
C ALA A 62 -6.82 17.42 9.27
N TRP A 63 -6.46 17.35 7.98
CA TRP A 63 -6.89 16.22 7.16
C TRP A 63 -6.30 14.90 7.65
N ALA A 64 -5.04 14.94 8.10
CA ALA A 64 -4.35 13.72 8.52
C ALA A 64 -4.86 13.20 9.86
N ARG A 65 -5.37 14.09 10.70
CA ARG A 65 -5.88 13.67 12.01
C ARG A 65 -7.08 12.74 11.89
N LYS A 66 -7.78 12.79 10.78
CA LYS A 66 -8.93 11.90 10.54
C LYS A 66 -8.52 10.53 10.05
N ILE A 67 -7.25 10.34 9.74
CA ILE A 67 -6.75 9.09 9.21
C ILE A 67 -6.07 8.33 10.34
N PRO A 68 -6.45 7.07 10.59
CA PRO A 68 -5.88 6.32 11.71
C PRO A 68 -4.42 5.93 11.43
N ARG A 69 -3.71 5.61 12.50
CA ARG A 69 -2.34 5.12 12.37
C ARG A 69 -2.30 3.65 11.98
N THR A 70 -3.33 2.90 12.30
CA THR A 70 -3.46 1.50 11.93
C THR A 70 -4.90 1.25 11.50
N ASP A 71 -5.08 0.25 10.64
CA ASP A 71 -6.42 -0.12 10.23
C ASP A 71 -6.44 -1.60 9.86
N VAL A 72 -7.62 -2.13 9.66
CA VAL A 72 -7.82 -3.54 9.33
C VAL A 72 -8.70 -3.63 8.10
N VAL A 73 -8.30 -4.46 7.15
CA VAL A 73 -9.08 -4.70 5.94
C VAL A 73 -9.38 -6.19 5.85
N GLU A 74 -10.61 -6.51 5.47
CA GLU A 74 -10.98 -7.90 5.28
C GLU A 74 -11.25 -8.16 3.80
N ILE A 75 -10.71 -9.26 3.29
CA ILE A 75 -10.94 -9.67 1.91
C ILE A 75 -11.12 -11.18 1.89
N GLN A 76 -12.29 -11.62 1.48
CA GLN A 76 -12.62 -13.04 1.32
C GLN A 76 -12.21 -13.89 2.51
N GLY A 77 -12.49 -13.41 3.71
CA GLY A 77 -12.18 -14.14 4.94
C GLY A 77 -10.78 -13.95 5.47
N PHE A 78 -9.91 -13.27 4.73
CA PHE A 78 -8.58 -12.92 5.22
C PHE A 78 -8.63 -11.56 5.91
N THR A 79 -8.01 -11.46 7.08
CA THR A 79 -7.93 -10.20 7.81
C THR A 79 -6.52 -9.64 7.68
N ILE A 80 -6.44 -8.39 7.26
CA ILE A 80 -5.18 -7.74 6.90
C ILE A 80 -4.96 -6.54 7.81
N TYR A 81 -3.80 -6.48 8.44
CA TYR A 81 -3.42 -5.38 9.30
C TYR A 81 -2.57 -4.38 8.53
N VAL A 82 -2.85 -3.09 8.68
CA VAL A 82 -2.15 -2.04 7.95
C VAL A 82 -1.55 -1.05 8.93
N LEU A 83 -0.27 -0.74 8.77
CA LEU A 83 0.39 0.32 9.50
C LEU A 83 1.49 0.89 8.61
N HIS A 84 2.01 2.08 8.94
CA HIS A 84 3.02 2.70 8.09
C HIS A 84 4.41 2.15 8.34
N ASN A 85 4.81 2.06 9.60
CA ASN A 85 6.17 1.69 9.99
C ASN A 85 6.15 0.36 10.75
N LEU A 86 6.73 -0.66 10.13
CA LEU A 86 6.72 -2.01 10.71
C LEU A 86 7.38 -2.06 12.09
N ALA A 87 8.35 -1.18 12.35
CA ALA A 87 9.01 -1.14 13.65
C ALA A 87 8.06 -0.76 14.78
N GLU A 88 6.90 -0.20 14.46
CA GLU A 88 5.90 0.19 15.46
C GLU A 88 4.85 -0.89 15.69
N LEU A 89 5.00 -2.03 15.05
CA LEU A 89 4.07 -3.14 15.24
C LEU A 89 4.14 -3.62 16.69
N ASP A 90 3.03 -3.53 17.41
CA ASP A 90 2.99 -3.81 18.84
C ASP A 90 2.06 -4.97 19.21
N LEU A 91 1.80 -5.83 18.23
CA LEU A 91 0.98 -7.02 18.46
C LEU A 91 1.59 -8.18 17.70
N ASN A 92 1.10 -9.38 18.01
CA ASN A 92 1.52 -10.58 17.30
C ASN A 92 0.46 -10.87 16.23
N PRO A 93 0.79 -10.65 14.94
CA PRO A 93 -0.23 -10.82 13.90
C PRO A 93 -0.78 -12.23 13.81
N GLU A 94 0.06 -13.22 14.01
CA GLU A 94 -0.38 -14.62 13.95
C GLU A 94 -1.43 -14.90 15.01
N SER A 95 -1.14 -14.52 16.26
CA SER A 95 -2.07 -14.73 17.37
C SER A 95 -3.35 -13.95 17.21
N ALA A 96 -3.26 -12.77 16.60
CA ALA A 96 -4.42 -11.91 16.39
C ALA A 96 -5.28 -12.35 15.22
N GLY A 97 -4.83 -13.34 14.45
CA GLY A 97 -5.59 -13.85 13.33
C GLY A 97 -5.38 -13.12 12.03
N PHE A 98 -4.39 -12.23 11.97
CA PHE A 98 -4.08 -11.53 10.73
C PHE A 98 -3.28 -12.44 9.79
N ARG A 99 -3.64 -12.38 8.51
CA ARG A 99 -2.96 -13.18 7.51
C ARG A 99 -1.97 -12.37 6.69
N ALA A 100 -2.03 -11.06 6.82
CA ALA A 100 -1.06 -10.18 6.17
C ALA A 100 -0.87 -8.92 7.01
N VAL A 101 0.34 -8.35 6.91
CA VAL A 101 0.68 -7.04 7.47
C VAL A 101 1.21 -6.21 6.31
N ILE A 102 0.53 -5.10 6.04
CA ILE A 102 0.89 -4.18 4.96
C ILE A 102 1.56 -2.96 5.58
N TYR A 103 2.69 -2.56 5.06
CA TYR A 103 3.45 -1.43 5.61
C TYR A 103 4.22 -0.71 4.51
N GLY A 104 4.84 0.41 4.85
CA GLY A 104 5.65 1.20 3.93
C GLY A 104 6.91 1.68 4.61
N HIS A 105 7.12 2.99 4.60
CA HIS A 105 8.18 3.70 5.33
C HIS A 105 9.59 3.54 4.76
N SER A 106 10.04 2.31 4.52
CA SER A 106 11.42 2.09 4.05
C SER A 106 11.61 2.39 2.58
N HIS A 107 10.52 2.45 1.81
CA HIS A 107 10.53 2.60 0.35
C HIS A 107 11.10 1.38 -0.37
N VAL A 108 11.36 0.29 0.34
CA VAL A 108 11.94 -0.93 -0.24
C VAL A 108 10.84 -1.97 -0.46
N PRO A 109 10.56 -2.35 -1.72
CA PRO A 109 9.57 -3.41 -1.96
C PRO A 109 10.03 -4.71 -1.31
N ARG A 110 9.10 -5.37 -0.65
CA ARG A 110 9.45 -6.59 0.05
C ARG A 110 8.22 -7.44 0.29
N GLN A 111 8.36 -8.75 0.15
CA GLN A 111 7.33 -9.67 0.56
C GLN A 111 7.98 -10.89 1.20
N GLU A 112 7.41 -11.32 2.30
CA GLU A 112 7.99 -12.40 3.07
C GLU A 112 6.91 -13.03 3.93
N PHE A 113 6.90 -14.37 4.01
CA PHE A 113 5.99 -15.08 4.90
C PHE A 113 6.72 -15.47 6.17
N LYS A 114 6.08 -15.22 7.30
CA LYS A 114 6.56 -15.66 8.59
C LYS A 114 5.38 -16.20 9.38
N ASN A 115 5.46 -17.47 9.79
CA ASN A 115 4.41 -18.11 10.58
C ASN A 115 3.02 -17.98 9.94
N GLY A 116 2.97 -18.10 8.61
CA GLY A 116 1.71 -18.03 7.89
C GLY A 116 1.19 -16.62 7.64
N VAL A 117 1.94 -15.59 8.04
CA VAL A 117 1.55 -14.19 7.85
C VAL A 117 2.42 -13.59 6.76
N LEU A 118 1.77 -12.96 5.78
CA LEU A 118 2.47 -12.27 4.69
C LEU A 118 2.80 -10.85 5.13
N TYR A 119 4.10 -10.51 5.17
CA TYR A 119 4.56 -9.15 5.43
C TYR A 119 4.88 -8.52 4.09
N PHE A 120 4.17 -7.45 3.74
CA PHE A 120 4.23 -6.90 2.40
C PHE A 120 4.40 -5.39 2.40
N ASN A 121 5.47 -4.92 1.77
CA ASN A 121 5.74 -3.51 1.50
C ASN A 121 5.73 -3.33 -0.02
N PRO A 122 4.84 -2.50 -0.56
CA PRO A 122 4.77 -2.34 -2.02
C PRO A 122 5.90 -1.48 -2.58
N GLY A 123 6.76 -0.94 -1.71
CA GLY A 123 7.74 0.04 -2.13
C GLY A 123 7.12 1.42 -2.19
N SER A 124 7.84 2.39 -2.73
CA SER A 124 7.37 3.76 -2.82
C SER A 124 6.88 4.07 -4.23
N ALA A 125 5.71 4.69 -4.33
CA ALA A 125 5.18 5.18 -5.60
C ALA A 125 5.42 6.68 -5.77
N GLY A 126 6.11 7.29 -4.82
CA GLY A 126 6.40 8.72 -4.82
C GLY A 126 7.70 9.06 -5.53
N PRO A 127 8.35 10.14 -5.12
CA PRO A 127 9.61 10.55 -5.75
C PRO A 127 10.67 9.48 -5.65
N LYS A 128 11.44 9.32 -6.70
CA LYS A 128 12.48 8.29 -6.74
C LYS A 128 13.60 8.65 -5.76
N ARG A 129 14.07 7.66 -5.04
CA ARG A 129 15.17 7.81 -4.08
C ARG A 129 16.27 6.82 -4.40
N PHE A 130 17.48 7.34 -4.63
CA PHE A 130 18.66 6.50 -4.82
C PHE A 130 18.39 5.47 -5.94
N HIS A 131 18.65 4.21 -5.65
CA HIS A 131 18.44 3.12 -6.60
C HIS A 131 17.15 2.36 -6.36
N LEU A 132 16.31 2.84 -5.43
CA LEU A 132 15.06 2.14 -5.15
C LEU A 132 14.09 2.28 -6.31
N PRO A 133 13.36 1.22 -6.63
CA PRO A 133 12.40 1.30 -7.72
C PRO A 133 11.19 2.12 -7.32
N ILE A 134 10.47 2.61 -8.31
CA ILE A 134 9.15 3.17 -8.10
C ILE A 134 8.17 2.04 -8.34
N SER A 135 7.32 1.76 -7.36
CA SER A 135 6.50 0.56 -7.43
C SER A 135 5.18 0.70 -6.70
N VAL A 136 4.25 -0.17 -7.04
CA VAL A 136 3.02 -0.40 -6.30
C VAL A 136 2.89 -1.90 -6.12
N GLY A 137 1.90 -2.34 -5.37
CA GLY A 137 1.69 -3.75 -5.15
C GLY A 137 0.24 -4.16 -5.35
N LYS A 138 0.03 -5.46 -5.37
CA LYS A 138 -1.30 -6.04 -5.37
C LYS A 138 -1.32 -7.23 -4.43
N LEU A 139 -2.43 -7.34 -3.69
CA LEU A 139 -2.75 -8.55 -2.94
C LEU A 139 -3.84 -9.26 -3.69
N LEU A 140 -3.68 -10.57 -3.88
CA LEU A 140 -4.64 -11.37 -4.62
C LEU A 140 -5.07 -12.56 -3.77
N VAL A 141 -6.35 -12.89 -3.89
CA VAL A 141 -6.87 -14.12 -3.31
C VAL A 141 -7.24 -15.03 -4.46
N GLU A 142 -6.53 -16.16 -4.56
CA GLU A 142 -6.74 -17.14 -5.62
C GLU A 142 -6.80 -18.53 -5.00
N SER A 143 -7.87 -19.25 -5.30
CA SER A 143 -8.03 -20.62 -4.80
C SER A 143 -7.85 -20.71 -3.29
N GLY A 144 -8.38 -19.74 -2.56
CA GLY A 144 -8.32 -19.73 -1.11
C GLY A 144 -6.96 -19.39 -0.53
N LYS A 145 -6.04 -18.84 -1.36
CA LYS A 145 -4.71 -18.47 -0.91
C LYS A 145 -4.45 -17.00 -1.17
N LEU A 146 -3.72 -16.39 -0.24
CA LEU A 146 -3.34 -14.99 -0.33
C LEU A 146 -1.95 -14.90 -0.94
N ARG A 147 -1.80 -14.02 -1.93
CA ARG A 147 -0.55 -13.86 -2.64
C ARG A 147 -0.31 -12.38 -2.93
N ALA A 148 0.94 -11.97 -3.08
CA ALA A 148 1.28 -10.58 -3.34
C ALA A 148 2.12 -10.46 -4.60
N GLU A 149 2.00 -9.31 -5.26
CA GLU A 149 2.82 -8.96 -6.42
C GLU A 149 3.37 -7.56 -6.24
N ILE A 150 4.61 -7.35 -6.65
CA ILE A 150 5.23 -6.03 -6.71
C ILE A 150 5.36 -5.64 -8.17
N LEU A 151 4.87 -4.44 -8.51
CA LEU A 151 4.86 -3.94 -9.88
C LEU A 151 5.75 -2.71 -9.95
N GLU A 152 6.88 -2.83 -10.64
CA GLU A 152 7.74 -1.67 -10.85
C GLU A 152 7.17 -0.85 -11.99
N LEU A 153 7.17 0.47 -11.82
CA LEU A 153 6.54 1.36 -12.76
C LEU A 153 7.55 1.87 -13.79
N ALA A 154 7.19 1.72 -15.04
CA ALA A 154 8.07 2.11 -16.14
C ALA A 154 8.34 3.60 -16.18
N ALA A 155 7.47 4.38 -15.55
CA ALA A 155 7.59 5.81 -15.57
C ALA A 155 8.81 6.32 -14.83
N ALA A 156 9.53 5.46 -14.13
CA ALA A 156 10.77 5.85 -13.52
C ALA A 156 11.78 6.37 -14.54
N LYS A 157 11.53 6.13 -15.80
CA LYS A 157 12.39 6.60 -16.85
C LYS A 157 12.35 8.11 -16.92
N PRO A 158 13.47 8.78 -16.88
CA PRO A 158 13.49 10.23 -17.01
C PRO A 158 13.07 10.58 -18.41
N SER A 159 12.42 11.61 -18.51
CA SER A 159 12.06 12.04 -19.81
C SER A 159 13.26 12.43 -20.55
N ARG A 160 13.58 12.43 -21.05
CA ARG A 160 14.55 12.67 -21.50
C ARG A 160 14.69 13.67 -21.84
N SER A 161 14.73 13.94 -21.67
CA SER A 161 14.82 14.71 -21.83
C SER A 161 15.40 15.14 -22.42
N GLY A 162 15.46 14.87 -22.59
CA GLY A 162 16.10 15.23 -23.20
C GLY A 162 16.37 15.66 -23.22
#